data_0b109871f22dd15e20a636c83160ab24
#
_entry.id   0b109871f22dd15e20a636c83160ab24
#
_cell.length_a   1.000
_cell.length_b   1.000
_cell.length_c   1.000
_cell.angle_alpha   90.00
_cell.angle_beta   90.00
_cell.angle_gamma   90.00
#
_symmetry.space_group_name_H-M   'P 1'
#
loop_
_entity.id
_entity.type
_entity.pdbx_description
1 polymer ?
#
loop_
_entity_poly.entity_id
_entity_poly.type
_entity_poly.pdbx_seq_one_letter_code
_entity_poly.pdbx_strand_id
1 'polypeptide(L)'
;MLLAVITVVGAIGFLAGQRGVMPAPLTDDGTVALRDQITQLRLQSEVDRQTLNELREFMADQAAELVELRQTLVLYRDVVAPEEGETAIILRQPSVQISVKPRQWQVDTVVHRGEGKDSQYRGELRLTVVGKQDGVPRKLELAAVDSGTQTGVFPLRFRYLQKVQAVISLPDAFVPETIESVVTLTQPVAETVRRSDPWNSPVAAEHAAHR
;
A
#
# COMPACT_ATOMS: atom_id res chain seq x y z
N MET A 1 49.11 -26.91 -82.25
CA MET A 1 48.89 -25.60 -81.58
C MET A 1 47.90 -25.62 -80.45
N LEU A 2 47.08 -26.62 -80.31
CA LEU A 2 46.04 -26.66 -79.22
C LEU A 2 46.56 -27.15 -77.86
N LEU A 3 47.64 -27.95 -77.81
CA LEU A 3 48.18 -28.50 -76.52
C LEU A 3 49.00 -27.46 -75.74
N ALA A 4 49.60 -26.46 -76.40
CA ALA A 4 50.39 -25.41 -75.74
C ALA A 4 49.49 -24.37 -74.98
N VAL A 5 48.22 -24.19 -75.37
CA VAL A 5 47.30 -23.24 -74.78
C VAL A 5 46.73 -23.78 -73.47
N ILE A 6 46.49 -25.09 -73.37
CA ILE A 6 45.94 -25.74 -72.19
C ILE A 6 46.95 -25.74 -71.04
N THR A 7 48.25 -25.88 -71.31
CA THR A 7 49.26 -25.86 -70.24
C THR A 7 49.46 -24.45 -69.63
N VAL A 8 49.33 -23.40 -70.45
CA VAL A 8 49.48 -22.01 -69.98
C VAL A 8 48.28 -21.58 -69.09
N VAL A 9 47.07 -21.99 -69.44
CA VAL A 9 45.90 -21.69 -68.66
C VAL A 9 45.90 -22.44 -67.32
N GLY A 10 46.36 -23.70 -67.27
CA GLY A 10 46.53 -24.47 -66.03
C GLY A 10 47.62 -23.89 -65.13
N ALA A 11 48.71 -23.34 -65.64
CA ALA A 11 49.74 -22.70 -64.80
C ALA A 11 49.31 -21.37 -64.17
N ILE A 12 48.50 -20.58 -64.88
CA ILE A 12 47.95 -19.32 -64.34
C ILE A 12 46.89 -19.60 -63.24
N GLY A 13 46.07 -20.63 -63.42
CA GLY A 13 45.10 -21.05 -62.40
C GLY A 13 45.73 -21.58 -61.11
N PHE A 14 46.84 -22.30 -61.21
CA PHE A 14 47.63 -22.84 -60.13
C PHE A 14 48.32 -21.75 -59.29
N LEU A 15 48.86 -20.73 -59.94
CA LEU A 15 49.49 -19.58 -59.26
C LEU A 15 48.51 -18.62 -58.64
N ALA A 16 47.25 -18.54 -59.10
CA ALA A 16 46.21 -17.73 -58.52
C ALA A 16 45.55 -18.41 -57.27
N GLY A 17 45.57 -19.76 -57.18
CA GLY A 17 45.03 -20.56 -56.07
C GLY A 17 45.92 -20.61 -54.84
N GLN A 18 47.16 -20.17 -54.89
CA GLN A 18 48.08 -20.18 -53.73
C GLN A 18 48.17 -18.86 -52.96
N ARG A 19 47.29 -17.88 -53.26
CA ARG A 19 47.09 -16.80 -52.32
C ARG A 19 46.19 -17.36 -51.12
N GLY A 20 46.84 -18.18 -50.28
CA GLY A 20 46.35 -18.50 -49.01
C GLY A 20 45.98 -17.17 -48.31
N VAL A 21 44.74 -17.04 -47.92
CA VAL A 21 44.33 -15.99 -46.97
C VAL A 21 45.21 -16.20 -45.74
N MET A 22 46.38 -15.55 -45.70
CA MET A 22 47.09 -15.43 -44.42
C MET A 22 46.12 -14.78 -43.42
N PRO A 23 45.78 -15.42 -42.31
CA PRO A 23 45.10 -14.71 -41.28
C PRO A 23 45.96 -13.50 -40.94
N ALA A 24 45.38 -12.31 -41.08
CA ALA A 24 46.07 -11.08 -40.70
C ALA A 24 46.66 -11.30 -39.31
N PRO A 25 47.93 -11.01 -39.06
CA PRO A 25 48.47 -11.13 -37.72
C PRO A 25 47.61 -10.29 -36.82
N LEU A 26 47.02 -10.91 -35.80
CA LEU A 26 46.32 -10.20 -34.75
C LEU A 26 47.34 -9.18 -34.25
N THR A 27 47.14 -7.92 -34.61
CA THR A 27 48.02 -6.84 -34.17
C THR A 27 47.99 -6.91 -32.63
N ASP A 28 49.15 -6.79 -32.03
CA ASP A 28 49.33 -6.89 -30.55
C ASP A 28 48.33 -5.99 -29.83
N ASP A 29 47.95 -4.86 -30.38
CA ASP A 29 46.90 -3.94 -29.94
C ASP A 29 45.51 -4.59 -29.85
N GLY A 30 45.12 -5.47 -30.77
CA GLY A 30 43.82 -6.16 -30.75
C GLY A 30 43.72 -7.19 -29.59
N THR A 31 44.82 -7.85 -29.30
CA THR A 31 44.89 -8.83 -28.20
C THR A 31 44.88 -8.14 -26.83
N VAL A 32 45.52 -6.99 -26.72
CA VAL A 32 45.52 -6.15 -25.52
C VAL A 32 44.10 -5.61 -25.24
N ALA A 33 43.45 -5.03 -26.27
CA ALA A 33 42.07 -4.50 -26.12
C ALA A 33 41.08 -5.58 -25.71
N LEU A 34 41.17 -6.80 -26.24
CA LEU A 34 40.30 -7.92 -25.84
C LEU A 34 40.56 -8.37 -24.37
N ARG A 35 41.81 -8.40 -23.94
CA ARG A 35 42.18 -8.71 -22.57
C ARG A 35 41.63 -7.68 -21.59
N ASP A 36 41.72 -6.40 -21.94
CA ASP A 36 41.16 -5.32 -21.13
C ASP A 36 39.65 -5.42 -21.04
N GLN A 37 38.93 -5.71 -22.10
CA GLN A 37 37.50 -5.96 -22.09
C GLN A 37 37.11 -7.16 -21.20
N ILE A 38 37.84 -8.27 -21.32
CA ILE A 38 37.61 -9.45 -20.47
C ILE A 38 37.82 -9.11 -19.01
N THR A 39 38.86 -8.34 -18.69
CA THR A 39 39.14 -7.92 -17.31
C THR A 39 38.05 -7.01 -16.79
N GLN A 40 37.60 -6.06 -17.58
CA GLN A 40 36.51 -5.14 -17.23
C GLN A 40 35.17 -5.89 -16.99
N LEU A 41 34.80 -6.82 -17.88
CA LEU A 41 33.60 -7.65 -17.73
C LEU A 41 33.68 -8.57 -16.51
N ARG A 42 34.87 -9.10 -16.19
CA ARG A 42 35.04 -9.88 -14.94
C ARG A 42 34.88 -9.05 -13.72
N LEU A 43 35.46 -7.85 -13.67
CA LEU A 43 35.28 -6.91 -12.56
C LEU A 43 33.80 -6.52 -12.39
N GLN A 44 33.12 -6.20 -13.49
CA GLN A 44 31.70 -5.88 -13.45
C GLN A 44 30.87 -7.06 -12.96
N SER A 45 31.12 -8.28 -13.45
CA SER A 45 30.41 -9.48 -12.97
C SER A 45 30.65 -9.76 -11.50
N GLU A 46 31.84 -9.45 -10.97
CA GLU A 46 32.13 -9.63 -9.54
C GLU A 46 31.36 -8.59 -8.70
N VAL A 47 31.34 -7.33 -9.14
CA VAL A 47 30.55 -6.27 -8.49
C VAL A 47 29.06 -6.62 -8.53
N ASP A 48 28.54 -7.06 -9.66
CA ASP A 48 27.13 -7.46 -9.80
C ASP A 48 26.77 -8.61 -8.86
N ARG A 49 27.66 -9.61 -8.73
CA ARG A 49 27.48 -10.74 -7.79
C ARG A 49 27.47 -10.27 -6.34
N GLN A 50 28.38 -9.37 -5.99
CA GLN A 50 28.44 -8.79 -4.64
C GLN A 50 27.16 -8.01 -4.35
N THR A 51 26.73 -7.13 -5.25
CA THR A 51 25.49 -6.36 -5.11
C THR A 51 24.26 -7.27 -4.99
N LEU A 52 24.17 -8.35 -5.76
CA LEU A 52 23.10 -9.32 -5.66
C LEU A 52 23.07 -10.05 -4.30
N ASN A 53 24.25 -10.35 -3.74
CA ASN A 53 24.31 -10.96 -2.42
C ASN A 53 23.87 -9.98 -1.32
N GLU A 54 24.39 -8.75 -1.36
CA GLU A 54 23.97 -7.69 -0.44
C GLU A 54 22.45 -7.43 -0.49
N LEU A 55 21.89 -7.39 -1.72
CA LEU A 55 20.45 -7.24 -1.90
C LEU A 55 19.65 -8.40 -1.32
N ARG A 56 20.15 -9.64 -1.49
CA ARG A 56 19.49 -10.83 -0.90
C ARG A 56 19.53 -10.81 0.62
N GLU A 57 20.64 -10.42 1.23
CA GLU A 57 20.76 -10.25 2.68
C GLU A 57 19.80 -9.18 3.17
N PHE A 58 19.75 -8.02 2.52
CA PHE A 58 18.82 -6.96 2.84
C PHE A 58 17.35 -7.41 2.75
N MET A 59 16.98 -8.16 1.69
CA MET A 59 15.63 -8.71 1.55
C MET A 59 15.30 -9.74 2.62
N ALA A 60 16.27 -10.55 3.04
CA ALA A 60 16.09 -11.51 4.12
C ALA A 60 15.86 -10.81 5.47
N ASP A 61 16.61 -9.76 5.75
CA ASP A 61 16.46 -8.95 6.96
C ASP A 61 15.09 -8.27 7.01
N GLN A 62 14.64 -7.67 5.90
CA GLN A 62 13.31 -7.09 5.82
C GLN A 62 12.19 -8.13 5.99
N ALA A 63 12.37 -9.32 5.44
CA ALA A 63 11.41 -10.40 5.61
C ALA A 63 11.33 -10.85 7.08
N ALA A 64 12.47 -10.93 7.77
CA ALA A 64 12.53 -11.26 9.19
C ALA A 64 11.84 -10.18 10.05
N GLU A 65 12.10 -8.91 9.79
CA GLU A 65 11.43 -7.78 10.47
C GLU A 65 9.91 -7.80 10.28
N LEU A 66 9.44 -8.08 9.06
CA LEU A 66 8.01 -8.20 8.79
C LEU A 66 7.36 -9.37 9.55
N VAL A 67 8.07 -10.48 9.73
CA VAL A 67 7.59 -11.62 10.53
C VAL A 67 7.49 -11.23 11.99
N GLU A 68 8.51 -10.59 12.54
CA GLU A 68 8.53 -10.11 13.92
C GLU A 68 7.42 -9.10 14.21
N LEU A 69 7.24 -8.11 13.32
CA LEU A 69 6.17 -7.14 13.45
C LEU A 69 4.78 -7.80 13.41
N ARG A 70 4.58 -8.79 12.53
CA ARG A 70 3.33 -9.54 12.48
C ARG A 70 3.07 -10.33 13.75
N GLN A 71 4.09 -11.00 14.30
CA GLN A 71 3.98 -11.71 15.58
C GLN A 71 3.65 -10.75 16.72
N THR A 72 4.30 -9.60 16.77
CA THR A 72 4.00 -8.54 17.76
C THR A 72 2.56 -8.03 17.63
N LEU A 73 2.07 -7.84 16.40
CA LEU A 73 0.67 -7.43 16.17
C LEU A 73 -0.33 -8.50 16.62
N VAL A 74 -0.04 -9.79 16.41
CA VAL A 74 -0.89 -10.90 16.89
C VAL A 74 -0.94 -10.89 18.41
N LEU A 75 0.23 -10.84 19.08
CA LEU A 75 0.29 -10.76 20.54
C LEU A 75 -0.42 -9.52 21.08
N TYR A 76 -0.26 -8.37 20.43
CA TYR A 76 -0.96 -7.14 20.85
C TYR A 76 -2.47 -7.28 20.71
N ARG A 77 -2.95 -7.89 19.62
CA ARG A 77 -4.38 -8.16 19.40
C ARG A 77 -4.94 -9.08 20.47
N ASP A 78 -4.25 -10.16 20.78
CA ASP A 78 -4.70 -11.15 21.78
C ASP A 78 -4.77 -10.55 23.20
N VAL A 79 -3.87 -9.61 23.52
CA VAL A 79 -3.80 -8.99 24.87
C VAL A 79 -4.72 -7.79 25.01
N VAL A 80 -4.86 -6.96 23.95
CA VAL A 80 -5.59 -5.67 24.02
C VAL A 80 -7.04 -5.77 23.56
N ALA A 81 -7.37 -6.73 22.71
CA ALA A 81 -8.72 -6.92 22.18
C ALA A 81 -9.17 -8.40 22.26
N PRO A 82 -9.20 -9.02 23.46
CA PRO A 82 -9.63 -10.40 23.60
C PRO A 82 -11.12 -10.64 23.30
N GLU A 83 -11.90 -9.58 23.14
CA GLU A 83 -13.36 -9.62 22.94
C GLU A 83 -13.83 -9.29 21.51
N GLU A 84 -12.92 -8.99 20.57
CA GLU A 84 -13.28 -8.93 19.16
C GLU A 84 -13.43 -10.37 18.67
N GLY A 85 -14.53 -11.03 19.06
CA GLY A 85 -14.98 -12.27 18.44
C GLY A 85 -15.01 -12.11 16.93
N GLU A 86 -15.00 -13.23 16.18
CA GLU A 86 -15.04 -13.30 14.72
C GLU A 86 -16.15 -12.44 14.10
N THR A 87 -16.00 -11.11 14.19
CA THR A 87 -16.93 -10.18 13.57
C THR A 87 -16.66 -10.16 12.07
N ALA A 88 -17.74 -10.26 11.29
CA ALA A 88 -17.64 -10.21 9.82
C ALA A 88 -17.02 -8.90 9.33
N ILE A 89 -17.02 -7.85 10.17
CA ILE A 89 -16.48 -6.53 9.86
C ILE A 89 -15.70 -5.94 11.05
N ILE A 90 -14.76 -5.08 10.72
CA ILE A 90 -14.01 -4.27 11.67
C ILE A 90 -14.29 -2.80 11.38
N LEU A 91 -14.71 -2.08 12.41
CA LEU A 91 -14.95 -0.64 12.38
C LEU A 91 -13.74 0.08 12.97
N ARG A 92 -13.04 0.90 12.17
CA ARG A 92 -11.91 1.68 12.65
C ARG A 92 -12.36 2.89 13.46
N GLN A 93 -11.52 3.28 14.40
CA GLN A 93 -11.74 4.50 15.19
C GLN A 93 -11.95 5.72 14.28
N PRO A 94 -13.02 6.51 14.49
CA PRO A 94 -13.24 7.72 13.72
C PRO A 94 -12.17 8.77 13.99
N SER A 95 -11.71 9.42 12.93
CA SER A 95 -10.84 10.59 13.02
C SER A 95 -11.65 11.86 12.84
N VAL A 96 -11.42 12.84 13.72
CA VAL A 96 -12.13 14.12 13.72
C VAL A 96 -11.21 15.23 13.26
N GLN A 97 -11.63 16.00 12.27
CA GLN A 97 -10.89 17.13 11.72
C GLN A 97 -11.77 18.38 11.68
N ILE A 98 -11.14 19.55 11.79
CA ILE A 98 -11.84 20.83 11.62
C ILE A 98 -12.14 21.00 10.13
N SER A 99 -13.39 21.33 9.81
CA SER A 99 -13.79 21.67 8.44
C SER A 99 -13.37 23.12 8.12
N VAL A 100 -13.35 23.45 6.83
CA VAL A 100 -13.09 24.83 6.34
C VAL A 100 -14.18 25.81 6.84
N LYS A 101 -15.38 25.33 7.11
CA LYS A 101 -16.47 26.14 7.64
C LYS A 101 -16.36 26.26 9.17
N PRO A 102 -16.55 27.44 9.73
CA PRO A 102 -16.48 27.62 11.18
C PRO A 102 -17.51 26.74 11.89
N ARG A 103 -17.11 26.11 13.02
CA ARG A 103 -17.93 25.23 13.85
C ARG A 103 -18.48 23.98 13.15
N GLN A 104 -17.87 23.62 12.03
CA GLN A 104 -18.15 22.39 11.33
C GLN A 104 -16.96 21.44 11.44
N TRP A 105 -17.27 20.18 11.71
CA TRP A 105 -16.28 19.12 11.89
C TRP A 105 -16.50 18.03 10.85
N GLN A 106 -15.41 17.51 10.32
CA GLN A 106 -15.44 16.35 9.46
C GLN A 106 -15.01 15.14 10.28
N VAL A 107 -15.77 14.07 10.16
CA VAL A 107 -15.51 12.79 10.80
C VAL A 107 -15.30 11.75 9.71
N ASP A 108 -14.12 11.17 9.68
CA ASP A 108 -13.75 10.12 8.74
C ASP A 108 -13.63 8.79 9.47
N THR A 109 -14.28 7.75 8.98
CA THR A 109 -14.11 6.39 9.48
C THR A 109 -14.03 5.38 8.34
N VAL A 110 -13.50 4.20 8.63
CA VAL A 110 -13.36 3.11 7.67
C VAL A 110 -13.99 1.85 8.25
N VAL A 111 -14.90 1.28 7.49
CA VAL A 111 -15.45 -0.05 7.74
C VAL A 111 -14.75 -1.01 6.79
N HIS A 112 -14.15 -2.07 7.30
CA HIS A 112 -13.51 -3.06 6.46
C HIS A 112 -13.90 -4.47 6.89
N ARG A 113 -13.73 -5.41 5.96
CA ARG A 113 -13.93 -6.81 6.19
C ARG A 113 -12.99 -7.33 7.28
N GLY A 114 -13.52 -8.12 8.21
CA GLY A 114 -12.74 -8.94 9.14
C GLY A 114 -12.19 -10.21 8.46
N GLU A 115 -11.93 -11.23 9.23
CA GLU A 115 -11.53 -12.55 8.75
C GLU A 115 -12.76 -13.30 8.24
N GLY A 116 -13.13 -13.12 6.98
CA GLY A 116 -14.32 -13.74 6.41
C GLY A 116 -14.18 -14.08 4.94
N LYS A 117 -15.18 -14.79 4.39
CA LYS A 117 -15.27 -15.16 2.98
C LYS A 117 -15.32 -13.91 2.10
N ASP A 118 -14.80 -14.01 0.88
CA ASP A 118 -14.90 -12.95 -0.13
C ASP A 118 -16.37 -12.79 -0.57
N SER A 119 -17.09 -11.93 0.15
CA SER A 119 -18.50 -11.65 -0.04
C SER A 119 -18.74 -10.16 -0.18
N GLN A 120 -19.87 -9.79 -0.77
CA GLN A 120 -20.31 -8.41 -0.81
C GLN A 120 -21.07 -8.10 0.47
N TYR A 121 -20.58 -7.11 1.22
CA TYR A 121 -21.21 -6.62 2.44
C TYR A 121 -22.19 -5.51 2.09
N ARG A 122 -23.38 -5.55 2.71
CA ARG A 122 -24.38 -4.50 2.62
C ARG A 122 -24.96 -4.23 4.00
N GLY A 123 -25.23 -2.97 4.25
CA GLY A 123 -25.77 -2.55 5.54
C GLY A 123 -25.82 -1.04 5.67
N GLU A 124 -25.83 -0.58 6.90
CA GLU A 124 -25.90 0.83 7.24
C GLU A 124 -24.93 1.14 8.40
N LEU A 125 -24.28 2.29 8.32
CA LEU A 125 -23.51 2.86 9.43
C LEU A 125 -24.28 4.07 9.95
N ARG A 126 -24.45 4.14 11.27
CA ARG A 126 -24.95 5.31 11.98
C ARG A 126 -23.86 5.89 12.84
N LEU A 127 -23.64 7.19 12.71
CA LEU A 127 -22.68 7.96 13.50
C LEU A 127 -23.42 9.00 14.34
N THR A 128 -23.14 9.01 15.64
CA THR A 128 -23.78 9.91 16.60
C THR A 128 -22.72 10.49 17.52
N VAL A 129 -22.71 11.79 17.71
CA VAL A 129 -21.88 12.45 18.72
C VAL A 129 -22.68 12.60 20.00
N VAL A 130 -22.12 12.09 21.07
CA VAL A 130 -22.65 12.24 22.44
C VAL A 130 -21.84 13.30 23.16
N GLY A 131 -22.50 14.19 23.84
CA GLY A 131 -21.87 15.27 24.57
C GLY A 131 -22.88 15.96 25.52
N LYS A 132 -22.49 17.14 25.99
CA LYS A 132 -23.34 17.96 26.86
C LYS A 132 -23.59 19.31 26.23
N GLN A 133 -24.81 19.79 26.28
CA GLN A 133 -25.17 21.15 25.93
C GLN A 133 -25.76 21.82 27.18
N ASP A 134 -25.14 22.92 27.60
CA ASP A 134 -25.52 23.60 28.87
C ASP A 134 -25.55 22.67 30.07
N GLY A 135 -24.64 21.68 30.12
CA GLY A 135 -24.54 20.67 31.15
C GLY A 135 -25.53 19.48 31.04
N VAL A 136 -26.47 19.53 30.08
CA VAL A 136 -27.44 18.45 29.83
C VAL A 136 -26.92 17.48 28.77
N PRO A 137 -26.93 16.16 28.99
CA PRO A 137 -26.54 15.16 27.99
C PRO A 137 -27.41 15.28 26.74
N ARG A 138 -26.75 15.28 25.57
CA ARG A 138 -27.40 15.37 24.26
C ARG A 138 -26.69 14.53 23.23
N LYS A 139 -27.45 13.97 22.28
CA LYS A 139 -26.95 13.22 21.13
C LYS A 139 -27.23 13.99 19.83
N LEU A 140 -26.23 14.05 18.95
CA LEU A 140 -26.32 14.70 17.65
C LEU A 140 -25.94 13.70 16.57
N GLU A 141 -26.80 13.54 15.56
CA GLU A 141 -26.52 12.68 14.41
C GLU A 141 -25.65 13.41 13.40
N LEU A 142 -24.70 12.69 12.79
CA LEU A 142 -23.83 13.23 11.75
C LEU A 142 -24.53 13.14 10.39
N ALA A 143 -24.32 14.14 9.54
CA ALA A 143 -24.82 14.16 8.17
C ALA A 143 -23.74 13.71 7.16
N ALA A 144 -24.14 13.12 6.04
CA ALA A 144 -23.23 12.80 4.95
C ALA A 144 -22.76 14.08 4.22
N VAL A 145 -21.48 14.11 3.79
CA VAL A 145 -20.90 15.27 3.08
C VAL A 145 -21.61 15.52 1.74
N ASP A 146 -21.95 14.42 1.03
CA ASP A 146 -22.43 14.50 -0.36
C ASP A 146 -23.96 14.47 -0.51
N SER A 147 -24.69 14.07 0.51
CA SER A 147 -26.15 14.04 0.47
C SER A 147 -26.69 15.21 1.28
N GLY A 148 -27.33 16.15 0.62
CA GLY A 148 -28.07 17.23 1.29
C GLY A 148 -29.18 16.74 2.25
N THR A 149 -29.21 15.48 2.60
CA THR A 149 -30.11 14.78 3.48
C THR A 149 -29.42 14.61 4.82
N GLN A 150 -29.89 15.28 5.85
CA GLN A 150 -29.44 15.18 7.24
C GLN A 150 -29.94 13.87 7.91
N THR A 151 -29.82 12.75 7.24
CA THR A 151 -30.09 11.46 7.86
C THR A 151 -28.75 10.91 8.35
N GLY A 152 -28.56 10.78 9.65
CA GLY A 152 -27.34 10.23 10.27
C GLY A 152 -27.04 8.77 9.90
N VAL A 153 -27.55 8.31 8.78
CA VAL A 153 -27.43 6.93 8.27
C VAL A 153 -26.66 6.93 6.96
N PHE A 154 -25.59 6.16 6.91
CA PHE A 154 -24.70 6.01 5.77
C PHE A 154 -24.86 4.62 5.18
N PRO A 155 -25.30 4.46 3.93
CA PRO A 155 -25.42 3.15 3.30
C PRO A 155 -24.04 2.54 3.08
N LEU A 156 -23.89 1.26 3.46
CA LEU A 156 -22.69 0.48 3.26
C LEU A 156 -22.87 -0.52 2.13
N ARG A 157 -21.91 -0.52 1.21
CA ARG A 157 -21.82 -1.49 0.12
C ARG A 157 -20.37 -1.69 -0.29
N PHE A 158 -19.71 -2.70 0.24
CA PHE A 158 -18.29 -2.95 -0.01
C PHE A 158 -17.98 -4.44 -0.09
N ARG A 159 -16.81 -4.77 -0.61
CA ARG A 159 -16.25 -6.12 -0.65
C ARG A 159 -15.04 -6.24 0.29
N TYR A 160 -14.22 -5.20 0.35
CA TYR A 160 -13.02 -5.16 1.17
C TYR A 160 -13.09 -4.07 2.25
N LEU A 161 -13.33 -2.86 1.84
CA LEU A 161 -13.47 -1.70 2.73
C LEU A 161 -14.34 -0.62 2.10
N GLN A 162 -14.89 0.25 2.97
CA GLN A 162 -15.54 1.49 2.57
C GLN A 162 -15.14 2.60 3.53
N LYS A 163 -14.66 3.71 2.97
CA LYS A 163 -14.44 4.95 3.73
C LYS A 163 -15.77 5.71 3.79
N VAL A 164 -16.13 6.19 4.97
CA VAL A 164 -17.31 7.03 5.20
C VAL A 164 -16.84 8.37 5.72
N GLN A 165 -17.30 9.44 5.10
CA GLN A 165 -17.04 10.82 5.47
C GLN A 165 -18.34 11.47 5.91
N ALA A 166 -18.35 12.00 7.10
CA ALA A 166 -19.48 12.66 7.70
C ALA A 166 -19.12 14.08 8.11
N VAL A 167 -20.10 14.95 8.17
CA VAL A 167 -19.94 16.30 8.71
C VAL A 167 -20.95 16.53 9.83
N ILE A 168 -20.55 17.32 10.80
CA ILE A 168 -21.45 17.78 11.89
C ILE A 168 -21.18 19.23 12.16
N SER A 169 -22.26 19.98 12.38
CA SER A 169 -22.21 21.32 12.92
C SER A 169 -22.60 21.29 14.39
N LEU A 170 -21.65 21.62 15.25
CA LEU A 170 -21.91 21.62 16.69
C LEU A 170 -22.63 22.91 17.10
N PRO A 171 -23.76 22.81 17.86
CA PRO A 171 -24.44 23.98 18.40
C PRO A 171 -23.59 24.76 19.39
N ASP A 172 -24.03 25.97 19.72
CA ASP A 172 -23.41 26.75 20.79
C ASP A 172 -23.50 26.02 22.12
N ALA A 173 -22.47 26.16 22.95
CA ALA A 173 -22.34 25.50 24.26
C ALA A 173 -22.41 23.96 24.25
N PHE A 174 -22.32 23.30 23.06
CA PHE A 174 -22.20 21.85 22.99
C PHE A 174 -20.73 21.42 23.15
N VAL A 175 -20.48 20.58 24.15
CA VAL A 175 -19.19 19.95 24.43
C VAL A 175 -19.27 18.49 24.04
N PRO A 176 -18.63 18.07 22.94
CA PRO A 176 -18.61 16.68 22.52
C PRO A 176 -17.71 15.84 23.44
N GLU A 177 -18.15 14.64 23.79
CA GLU A 177 -17.43 13.71 24.66
C GLU A 177 -17.01 12.44 23.89
N THR A 178 -17.97 11.82 23.17
CA THR A 178 -17.74 10.56 22.45
C THR A 178 -18.44 10.51 21.11
N ILE A 179 -17.95 9.62 20.24
CA ILE A 179 -18.60 9.25 18.97
C ILE A 179 -19.08 7.81 19.10
N GLU A 180 -20.38 7.62 19.01
CA GLU A 180 -21.00 6.30 18.91
C GLU A 180 -21.14 5.93 17.42
N SER A 181 -20.58 4.79 17.04
CA SER A 181 -20.63 4.24 15.70
C SER A 181 -21.36 2.90 15.74
N VAL A 182 -22.44 2.76 14.97
CA VAL A 182 -23.23 1.54 14.90
C VAL A 182 -23.32 1.09 13.45
N VAL A 183 -22.76 -0.06 13.15
CA VAL A 183 -22.90 -0.72 11.85
C VAL A 183 -23.93 -1.82 11.98
N THR A 184 -24.93 -1.82 11.09
CA THR A 184 -25.91 -2.89 10.96
C THR A 184 -25.77 -3.49 9.57
N LEU A 185 -25.26 -4.71 9.49
CA LEU A 185 -25.19 -5.49 8.25
C LEU A 185 -26.49 -6.19 7.98
N THR A 186 -26.84 -6.28 6.70
CA THR A 186 -27.94 -7.09 6.18
C THR A 186 -27.47 -8.27 5.35
N GLN A 187 -26.25 -8.18 4.78
CA GLN A 187 -25.61 -9.21 3.97
C GLN A 187 -24.11 -9.24 4.25
N PRO A 188 -23.42 -10.38 4.18
CA PRO A 188 -23.92 -11.74 3.90
C PRO A 188 -24.68 -12.36 5.07
N VAL A 189 -24.44 -11.88 6.29
CA VAL A 189 -25.10 -12.28 7.53
C VAL A 189 -25.56 -11.02 8.24
N ALA A 190 -26.72 -11.06 8.86
CA ALA A 190 -27.21 -9.96 9.68
C ALA A 190 -26.40 -9.87 10.97
N GLU A 191 -25.71 -8.75 11.16
CA GLU A 191 -24.83 -8.50 12.30
C GLU A 191 -24.89 -7.03 12.70
N THR A 192 -24.75 -6.73 13.99
CA THR A 192 -24.65 -5.35 14.48
C THR A 192 -23.40 -5.19 15.31
N VAL A 193 -22.51 -4.33 14.82
CA VAL A 193 -21.26 -3.95 15.51
C VAL A 193 -21.42 -2.54 16.06
N ARG A 194 -21.09 -2.36 17.33
CA ARG A 194 -21.13 -1.06 18.01
C ARG A 194 -19.77 -0.70 18.55
N ARG A 195 -19.42 0.58 18.41
CA ARG A 195 -18.18 1.11 18.93
C ARG A 195 -18.43 2.50 19.52
N SER A 196 -17.78 2.81 20.62
CA SER A 196 -17.79 4.13 21.25
C SER A 196 -16.36 4.58 21.43
N ASP A 197 -16.00 5.68 20.81
CA ASP A 197 -14.65 6.26 20.83
C ASP A 197 -14.71 7.68 21.43
N PRO A 198 -13.65 8.12 22.14
CA PRO A 198 -13.58 9.48 22.63
C PRO A 198 -13.52 10.49 21.46
N TRP A 199 -14.09 11.67 21.67
CA TRP A 199 -14.00 12.77 20.72
C TRP A 199 -12.59 13.33 20.70
N ASN A 200 -11.71 12.78 19.84
CA ASN A 200 -10.33 13.22 19.67
C ASN A 200 -10.25 14.28 18.56
N SER A 201 -10.50 15.53 18.93
CA SER A 201 -10.26 16.66 18.03
C SER A 201 -8.89 17.27 18.29
N PRO A 202 -8.14 17.73 17.27
CA PRO A 202 -6.87 18.42 17.46
C PRO A 202 -6.99 19.68 18.35
N VAL A 203 -8.15 20.33 18.41
CA VAL A 203 -8.38 21.49 19.30
C VAL A 203 -8.63 21.07 20.76
N ALA A 204 -9.14 19.88 21.01
CA ALA A 204 -9.32 19.40 22.39
C ALA A 204 -7.98 19.11 23.09
N ALA A 205 -6.97 18.71 22.31
CA ALA A 205 -5.61 18.48 22.81
C ALA A 205 -4.91 19.80 23.25
N GLU A 206 -5.20 20.91 22.59
CA GLU A 206 -4.60 22.22 22.90
C GLU A 206 -5.17 22.82 24.20
N HIS A 207 -6.45 22.59 24.50
CA HIS A 207 -7.08 23.04 25.75
C HIS A 207 -6.72 22.18 26.99
N ALA A 208 -6.32 20.93 26.76
CA ALA A 208 -5.87 20.03 27.84
C ALA A 208 -4.41 20.28 28.25
N ALA A 209 -3.59 20.86 27.37
CA ALA A 209 -2.18 21.17 27.63
C ALA A 209 -1.96 22.50 28.38
N HIS A 210 -3.02 23.29 28.59
CA HIS A 210 -2.98 24.58 29.27
C HIS A 210 -3.72 24.61 30.65
N ARG A 211 -3.93 23.43 31.24
CA ARG A 211 -4.44 23.35 32.62
C ARG A 211 -3.42 22.75 33.58
#